data_54a642fd24982188012f2fc784c57817
#
_entry.id   54a642fd24982188012f2fc784c57817
#
_cell.length_a   1.000
_cell.length_b   1.000
_cell.length_c   1.000
_cell.angle_alpha   90.00
_cell.angle_beta   90.00
_cell.angle_gamma   90.00
#
_symmetry.space_group_name_H-M   'P 1'
#
loop_
_entity.id
_entity.type
_entity.pdbx_description
1 polymer ?
#
loop_
_entity_poly.entity_id
_entity_poly.type
_entity_poly.pdbx_seq_one_letter_code
_entity_poly.pdbx_strand_id
1 'polypeptide(L)'
;SRLVDHRDGSVAFEQDDVEVPSSWSLNATNILAQKYFRGPLGSPEREGSLRQVADRVAGAIADWGLRDGYFVDGDEADAFAAELRYLIVTQRAAFNSPVWFNIGVPGVPQQASACFILSVDDEMSSILNWYVEEGTIFKGGSGSGVNLSAIRSSREVLRGGGQASGPVSFMRGADASAGTIKSGGKTRRAAKMVILDADHPDVGDFIWCKAREERKVRVLAEAGFDVGFDGADSHSIMYQNANNSVRVTDEFMR
;
A
#
# COMPACT_ATOMS: atom_id res chain seq x y z
N SER A 1 -8.30 -22.88 8.64
CA SER A 1 -7.10 -22.13 8.22
C SER A 1 -6.24 -21.82 9.42
N ARG A 2 -4.96 -22.20 9.38
CA ARG A 2 -4.02 -22.01 10.49
C ARG A 2 -2.64 -21.59 9.98
N LEU A 3 -2.07 -20.58 10.63
CA LEU A 3 -0.71 -20.11 10.40
C LEU A 3 0.09 -20.14 11.68
N VAL A 4 1.30 -20.69 11.60
CA VAL A 4 2.21 -20.85 12.74
C VAL A 4 3.45 -19.99 12.48
N ASP A 5 3.91 -19.25 13.49
CA ASP A 5 5.19 -18.54 13.42
C ASP A 5 6.33 -19.56 13.44
N HIS A 6 7.18 -19.50 12.42
CA HIS A 6 8.30 -20.43 12.27
C HIS A 6 9.43 -20.21 13.29
N ARG A 7 9.45 -19.06 13.99
CA ARG A 7 10.50 -18.72 14.93
C ARG A 7 10.29 -19.38 16.30
N ASP A 8 9.04 -19.47 16.75
CA ASP A 8 8.71 -19.96 18.09
C ASP A 8 7.61 -21.05 18.12
N GLY A 9 7.02 -21.35 16.95
CA GLY A 9 5.96 -22.35 16.85
C GLY A 9 4.58 -21.87 17.36
N SER A 10 4.45 -20.59 17.73
CA SER A 10 3.17 -20.03 18.17
C SER A 10 2.16 -19.94 17.03
N VAL A 11 0.87 -20.00 17.37
CA VAL A 11 -0.22 -19.84 16.39
C VAL A 11 -0.43 -18.35 16.14
N ALA A 12 0.01 -17.86 14.97
CA ALA A 12 -0.15 -16.48 14.56
C ALA A 12 -1.55 -16.14 14.06
N PHE A 13 -2.26 -17.14 13.52
CA PHE A 13 -3.64 -16.99 13.04
C PHE A 13 -4.32 -18.35 12.99
N GLU A 14 -5.58 -18.42 13.42
CA GLU A 14 -6.41 -19.61 13.32
C GLU A 14 -7.87 -19.21 13.09
N GLN A 15 -8.51 -19.83 12.11
CA GLN A 15 -9.94 -19.72 11.84
C GLN A 15 -10.44 -21.04 11.27
N ASP A 16 -11.41 -21.64 11.97
CA ASP A 16 -12.08 -22.88 11.55
C ASP A 16 -13.18 -22.60 10.52
N ASP A 17 -13.66 -23.66 9.88
CA ASP A 17 -14.80 -23.67 8.96
C ASP A 17 -14.71 -22.64 7.82
N VAL A 18 -13.50 -22.45 7.26
CA VAL A 18 -13.30 -21.58 6.12
C VAL A 18 -13.81 -22.24 4.85
N GLU A 19 -14.89 -21.68 4.26
CA GLU A 19 -15.49 -22.18 3.02
C GLU A 19 -14.83 -21.57 1.78
N VAL A 20 -14.27 -22.46 0.94
CA VAL A 20 -13.73 -22.12 -0.38
C VAL A 20 -14.02 -23.24 -1.37
N PRO A 21 -13.98 -23.00 -2.71
CA PRO A 21 -14.06 -24.09 -3.68
C PRO A 21 -12.94 -25.10 -3.48
N SER A 22 -13.23 -26.38 -3.73
CA SER A 22 -12.25 -27.47 -3.60
C SER A 22 -11.02 -27.33 -4.53
N SER A 23 -11.13 -26.52 -5.59
CA SER A 23 -10.04 -26.19 -6.51
C SER A 23 -9.05 -25.15 -5.97
N TRP A 24 -9.38 -24.48 -4.86
CA TRP A 24 -8.48 -23.49 -4.27
C TRP A 24 -7.36 -24.17 -3.49
N SER A 25 -6.13 -23.66 -3.64
CA SER A 25 -4.99 -24.16 -2.87
C SER A 25 -5.11 -23.78 -1.39
N LEU A 26 -4.50 -24.57 -0.53
CA LEU A 26 -4.42 -24.25 0.91
C LEU A 26 -3.77 -22.88 1.15
N ASN A 27 -2.76 -22.53 0.36
CA ASN A 27 -2.10 -21.22 0.46
C ASN A 27 -3.05 -20.07 0.12
N ALA A 28 -3.83 -20.19 -0.96
CA ALA A 28 -4.83 -19.18 -1.34
C ALA A 28 -5.91 -19.04 -0.24
N THR A 29 -6.37 -20.16 0.32
CA THR A 29 -7.33 -20.19 1.44
C THR A 29 -6.79 -19.47 2.68
N ASN A 30 -5.54 -19.75 3.05
CA ASN A 30 -4.90 -19.13 4.21
C ASN A 30 -4.72 -17.61 4.01
N ILE A 31 -4.33 -17.18 2.82
CA ILE A 31 -4.19 -15.75 2.49
C ILE A 31 -5.56 -15.06 2.54
N LEU A 32 -6.60 -15.67 1.95
CA LEU A 32 -7.96 -15.15 1.97
C LEU A 32 -8.46 -14.95 3.41
N ALA A 33 -8.40 -16.00 4.21
CA ALA A 33 -8.87 -15.96 5.59
C ALA A 33 -8.11 -14.96 6.44
N GLN A 34 -6.78 -14.96 6.37
CA GLN A 34 -5.95 -14.08 7.19
C GLN A 34 -6.03 -12.60 6.79
N LYS A 35 -6.03 -12.32 5.47
CA LYS A 35 -5.83 -10.94 4.96
C LYS A 35 -7.12 -10.26 4.53
N TYR A 36 -8.08 -11.01 3.97
CA TYR A 36 -9.19 -10.41 3.24
C TYR A 36 -10.55 -10.59 3.90
N PHE A 37 -10.74 -11.57 4.76
CA PHE A 37 -11.98 -11.67 5.53
C PHE A 37 -12.17 -10.46 6.44
N ARG A 38 -13.37 -9.92 6.45
CA ARG A 38 -13.75 -8.77 7.28
C ARG A 38 -14.41 -9.23 8.58
N GLY A 39 -14.52 -8.29 9.51
CA GLY A 39 -15.00 -8.58 10.87
C GLY A 39 -13.90 -9.04 11.82
N PRO A 40 -14.03 -8.76 13.14
CA PRO A 40 -13.10 -9.25 14.16
C PRO A 40 -13.07 -10.77 14.23
N LEU A 41 -11.90 -11.35 14.43
CA LEU A 41 -11.77 -12.80 14.59
C LEU A 41 -12.60 -13.28 15.80
N GLY A 42 -13.38 -14.33 15.60
CA GLY A 42 -14.26 -14.88 16.64
C GLY A 42 -15.59 -14.14 16.86
N SER A 43 -15.86 -13.07 16.09
CA SER A 43 -17.13 -12.36 16.15
C SER A 43 -18.13 -12.88 15.11
N PRO A 44 -19.46 -12.69 15.32
CA PRO A 44 -20.49 -13.05 14.33
C PRO A 44 -20.36 -12.30 13.00
N GLU A 45 -19.73 -11.12 13.00
CA GLU A 45 -19.51 -10.32 11.80
C GLU A 45 -18.30 -10.80 10.98
N ARG A 46 -17.57 -11.80 11.49
CA ARG A 46 -16.41 -12.36 10.79
C ARG A 46 -16.84 -13.12 9.55
N GLU A 47 -16.33 -12.72 8.38
CA GLU A 47 -16.50 -13.53 7.17
C GLU A 47 -15.83 -14.90 7.35
N GLY A 48 -16.51 -15.96 6.89
CA GLY A 48 -16.02 -17.34 6.95
C GLY A 48 -15.91 -17.98 5.56
N SER A 49 -16.35 -17.31 4.49
CA SER A 49 -16.40 -17.90 3.17
C SER A 49 -15.96 -16.95 2.07
N LEU A 50 -15.36 -17.51 1.00
CA LEU A 50 -15.12 -16.78 -0.24
C LEU A 50 -16.43 -16.24 -0.84
N ARG A 51 -17.54 -16.97 -0.66
CA ARG A 51 -18.87 -16.55 -1.12
C ARG A 51 -19.24 -15.19 -0.54
N GLN A 52 -19.12 -15.02 0.78
CA GLN A 52 -19.42 -13.74 1.44
C GLN A 52 -18.55 -12.59 0.90
N VAL A 53 -17.27 -12.83 0.67
CA VAL A 53 -16.38 -11.83 0.09
C VAL A 53 -16.78 -11.48 -1.34
N ALA A 54 -17.07 -12.48 -2.18
CA ALA A 54 -17.48 -12.27 -3.57
C ALA A 54 -18.84 -11.57 -3.65
N ASP A 55 -19.81 -11.96 -2.82
CA ASP A 55 -21.14 -11.35 -2.76
C ASP A 55 -21.06 -9.89 -2.32
N ARG A 56 -20.27 -9.59 -1.30
CA ARG A 56 -20.06 -8.21 -0.82
C ARG A 56 -19.48 -7.32 -1.91
N VAL A 57 -18.45 -7.76 -2.60
CA VAL A 57 -17.77 -6.95 -3.63
C VAL A 57 -18.63 -6.84 -4.88
N ALA A 58 -19.15 -7.96 -5.40
CA ALA A 58 -19.95 -7.96 -6.62
C ALA A 58 -21.28 -7.23 -6.45
N GLY A 59 -21.95 -7.42 -5.29
CA GLY A 59 -23.19 -6.71 -4.97
C GLY A 59 -22.98 -5.20 -4.90
N ALA A 60 -21.95 -4.72 -4.18
CA ALA A 60 -21.69 -3.30 -4.08
C ALA A 60 -21.39 -2.65 -5.44
N ILE A 61 -20.63 -3.32 -6.33
CA ILE A 61 -20.33 -2.80 -7.66
C ILE A 61 -21.61 -2.80 -8.54
N ALA A 62 -22.41 -3.85 -8.47
CA ALA A 62 -23.69 -3.91 -9.20
C ALA A 62 -24.66 -2.82 -8.74
N ASP A 63 -24.79 -2.61 -7.43
CA ASP A 63 -25.62 -1.54 -6.87
C ASP A 63 -25.19 -0.15 -7.35
N TRP A 64 -23.88 0.10 -7.42
CA TRP A 64 -23.36 1.36 -7.96
C TRP A 64 -23.66 1.48 -9.44
N GLY A 65 -23.47 0.42 -10.20
CA GLY A 65 -23.76 0.41 -11.64
C GLY A 65 -25.22 0.70 -11.95
N LEU A 66 -26.14 0.10 -11.19
CA LEU A 66 -27.58 0.35 -11.34
C LEU A 66 -27.94 1.78 -10.93
N ARG A 67 -27.46 2.26 -9.80
CA ARG A 67 -27.72 3.61 -9.32
C ARG A 67 -27.20 4.69 -10.27
N ASP A 68 -26.03 4.48 -10.84
CA ASP A 68 -25.33 5.45 -11.68
C ASP A 68 -25.65 5.28 -13.18
N GLY A 69 -26.61 4.39 -13.52
CA GLY A 69 -27.15 4.24 -14.88
C GLY A 69 -26.26 3.48 -15.85
N TYR A 70 -25.34 2.65 -15.36
CA TYR A 70 -24.54 1.74 -16.20
C TYR A 70 -25.34 0.51 -16.63
N PHE A 71 -26.36 0.12 -15.87
CA PHE A 71 -27.28 -0.97 -16.18
C PHE A 71 -28.67 -0.42 -16.46
N VAL A 72 -29.37 -1.07 -17.40
CA VAL A 72 -30.71 -0.65 -17.81
C VAL A 72 -31.74 -0.93 -16.71
N ASP A 73 -31.58 -2.07 -16.02
CA ASP A 73 -32.49 -2.53 -14.99
C ASP A 73 -31.78 -3.44 -13.96
N GLY A 74 -32.56 -3.95 -13.01
CA GLY A 74 -32.07 -4.86 -11.97
C GLY A 74 -31.65 -6.22 -12.50
N ASP A 75 -32.28 -6.71 -13.55
CA ASP A 75 -31.94 -8.03 -14.14
C ASP A 75 -30.53 -7.99 -14.76
N GLU A 76 -30.19 -6.90 -15.44
CA GLU A 76 -28.83 -6.69 -15.96
C GLU A 76 -27.78 -6.54 -14.86
N ALA A 77 -28.11 -5.81 -13.78
CA ALA A 77 -27.25 -5.68 -12.63
C ALA A 77 -27.01 -7.03 -11.93
N ASP A 78 -28.04 -7.85 -11.79
CA ASP A 78 -27.96 -9.19 -11.21
C ASP A 78 -27.12 -10.14 -12.07
N ALA A 79 -27.30 -10.09 -13.40
CA ALA A 79 -26.49 -10.84 -14.34
C ALA A 79 -25.01 -10.46 -14.23
N PHE A 80 -24.69 -9.16 -14.19
CA PHE A 80 -23.33 -8.67 -13.96
C PHE A 80 -22.75 -9.18 -12.65
N ALA A 81 -23.51 -9.09 -11.56
CA ALA A 81 -23.06 -9.55 -10.25
C ALA A 81 -22.78 -11.07 -10.24
N ALA A 82 -23.62 -11.87 -10.93
CA ALA A 82 -23.41 -13.30 -11.06
C ALA A 82 -22.15 -13.65 -11.86
N GLU A 83 -21.92 -12.96 -12.97
CA GLU A 83 -20.71 -13.13 -13.79
C GLU A 83 -19.44 -12.71 -13.03
N LEU A 84 -19.50 -11.60 -12.33
CA LEU A 84 -18.35 -11.13 -11.51
C LEU A 84 -18.02 -12.12 -10.39
N ARG A 85 -19.02 -12.66 -9.69
CA ARG A 85 -18.83 -13.74 -8.71
C ARG A 85 -18.16 -14.95 -9.35
N TYR A 86 -18.63 -15.38 -10.51
CA TYR A 86 -18.01 -16.49 -11.23
C TYR A 86 -16.55 -16.25 -11.54
N LEU A 87 -16.19 -15.07 -12.06
CA LEU A 87 -14.80 -14.71 -12.35
C LEU A 87 -13.91 -14.75 -11.11
N ILE A 88 -14.41 -14.23 -9.98
CA ILE A 88 -13.68 -14.20 -8.70
C ILE A 88 -13.50 -15.63 -8.16
N VAL A 89 -14.58 -16.39 -8.05
CA VAL A 89 -14.59 -17.72 -7.42
C VAL A 89 -13.74 -18.71 -8.21
N THR A 90 -13.73 -18.59 -9.55
CA THR A 90 -12.94 -19.44 -10.43
C THR A 90 -11.51 -18.95 -10.68
N GLN A 91 -11.09 -17.90 -9.98
CA GLN A 91 -9.75 -17.29 -10.09
C GLN A 91 -9.39 -16.80 -11.52
N ARG A 92 -10.38 -16.43 -12.31
CA ARG A 92 -10.19 -15.85 -13.65
C ARG A 92 -9.88 -14.36 -13.61
N ALA A 93 -10.32 -13.68 -12.53
CA ALA A 93 -10.03 -12.29 -12.24
C ALA A 93 -9.82 -12.11 -10.73
N ALA A 94 -8.99 -11.15 -10.37
CA ALA A 94 -8.79 -10.71 -9.01
C ALA A 94 -8.61 -9.19 -8.96
N PHE A 95 -9.26 -8.57 -8.01
CA PHE A 95 -9.06 -7.15 -7.73
C PHE A 95 -7.78 -6.92 -6.92
N ASN A 96 -7.31 -5.67 -6.95
CA ASN A 96 -6.29 -5.20 -6.02
C ASN A 96 -6.77 -5.24 -4.57
N SER A 97 -5.84 -5.38 -3.64
CA SER A 97 -6.13 -5.52 -2.20
C SER A 97 -7.08 -4.47 -1.62
N PRO A 98 -7.03 -3.17 -1.97
CA PRO A 98 -7.98 -2.18 -1.44
C PRO A 98 -9.45 -2.50 -1.73
N VAL A 99 -9.76 -3.08 -2.88
CA VAL A 99 -11.13 -3.52 -3.19
C VAL A 99 -11.61 -4.56 -2.17
N TRP A 100 -10.80 -5.57 -1.90
CA TRP A 100 -11.13 -6.60 -0.93
C TRP A 100 -11.26 -6.06 0.50
N PHE A 101 -10.53 -5.01 0.84
CA PHE A 101 -10.56 -4.43 2.19
C PHE A 101 -11.74 -3.50 2.41
N ASN A 102 -12.18 -2.78 1.37
CA ASN A 102 -13.05 -1.61 1.55
C ASN A 102 -14.43 -1.79 0.91
N ILE A 103 -14.50 -2.38 -0.31
CA ILE A 103 -15.73 -2.36 -1.09
C ILE A 103 -16.82 -3.23 -0.45
N GLY A 104 -17.99 -2.64 -0.30
CA GLY A 104 -19.16 -3.26 0.33
C GLY A 104 -19.03 -3.44 1.85
N VAL A 105 -17.97 -2.90 2.49
CA VAL A 105 -17.81 -2.96 3.96
C VAL A 105 -18.50 -1.76 4.59
N PRO A 106 -19.48 -1.97 5.48
CA PRO A 106 -20.19 -0.88 6.15
C PRO A 106 -19.24 0.00 6.99
N GLY A 107 -19.43 1.33 6.94
CA GLY A 107 -18.69 2.29 7.76
C GLY A 107 -17.22 2.49 7.35
N VAL A 108 -16.79 1.90 6.24
CA VAL A 108 -15.44 2.06 5.69
C VAL A 108 -15.52 2.89 4.41
N PRO A 109 -14.59 3.84 4.17
CA PRO A 109 -14.50 4.53 2.88
C PRO A 109 -14.35 3.53 1.74
N GLN A 110 -15.17 3.69 0.69
CA GLN A 110 -15.24 2.75 -0.43
C GLN A 110 -14.11 3.00 -1.44
N GLN A 111 -12.85 2.79 -1.01
CA GLN A 111 -11.67 3.01 -1.85
C GLN A 111 -11.41 1.79 -2.72
N ALA A 112 -11.54 1.96 -4.03
CA ALA A 112 -11.35 0.90 -5.03
C ALA A 112 -9.98 0.95 -5.72
N SER A 113 -9.29 2.10 -5.70
CA SER A 113 -7.98 2.26 -6.36
C SER A 113 -6.85 1.76 -5.47
N ALA A 114 -5.93 0.99 -6.06
CA ALA A 114 -4.76 0.48 -5.35
C ALA A 114 -3.61 1.48 -5.27
N CYS A 115 -3.48 2.36 -6.25
CA CYS A 115 -2.38 3.31 -6.36
C CYS A 115 -2.87 4.67 -6.84
N PHE A 116 -2.24 5.71 -6.30
CA PHE A 116 -2.49 7.10 -6.65
C PHE A 116 -1.19 7.76 -7.07
N ILE A 117 -1.24 8.56 -8.13
CA ILE A 117 -0.12 9.39 -8.57
C ILE A 117 -0.36 10.78 -8.01
N LEU A 118 0.63 11.28 -7.25
CA LEU A 118 0.62 12.60 -6.65
C LEU A 118 1.61 13.52 -7.37
N SER A 119 1.37 14.82 -7.26
CA SER A 119 2.30 15.85 -7.70
C SER A 119 2.74 16.71 -6.52
N VAL A 120 3.94 17.28 -6.61
CA VAL A 120 4.49 18.20 -5.63
C VAL A 120 5.16 19.35 -6.35
N ASP A 121 4.89 20.57 -5.91
CA ASP A 121 5.55 21.78 -6.38
C ASP A 121 6.68 22.18 -5.42
N ASP A 122 7.61 23.02 -5.88
CA ASP A 122 8.73 23.52 -5.09
C ASP A 122 8.29 24.61 -4.10
N GLU A 123 7.24 24.32 -3.32
CA GLU A 123 6.68 25.17 -2.29
C GLU A 123 6.42 24.36 -1.01
N MET A 124 6.71 24.96 0.15
CA MET A 124 6.58 24.28 1.43
C MET A 124 5.16 23.77 1.69
N SER A 125 4.16 24.56 1.30
CA SER A 125 2.74 24.17 1.43
C SER A 125 2.41 22.92 0.61
N SER A 126 2.90 22.83 -0.64
CA SER A 126 2.72 21.66 -1.50
C SER A 126 3.45 20.45 -0.96
N ILE A 127 4.69 20.62 -0.49
CA ILE A 127 5.49 19.55 0.10
C ILE A 127 4.84 18.98 1.37
N LEU A 128 4.30 19.82 2.24
CA LEU A 128 3.60 19.36 3.45
C LEU A 128 2.26 18.71 3.12
N ASN A 129 1.53 19.24 2.13
CA ASN A 129 0.28 18.65 1.67
C ASN A 129 0.50 17.25 1.08
N TRP A 130 1.59 17.01 0.37
CA TRP A 130 1.97 15.68 -0.10
C TRP A 130 1.99 14.65 1.06
N TYR A 131 2.53 15.00 2.24
CA TYR A 131 2.51 14.08 3.40
C TYR A 131 1.09 13.78 3.88
N VAL A 132 0.20 14.76 3.85
CA VAL A 132 -1.20 14.61 4.24
C VAL A 132 -1.95 13.70 3.26
N GLU A 133 -1.77 13.92 1.97
CA GLU A 133 -2.38 13.09 0.91
C GLU A 133 -1.91 11.63 1.00
N GLU A 134 -0.61 11.40 1.10
CA GLU A 134 -0.06 10.05 1.30
C GLU A 134 -0.63 9.38 2.55
N GLY A 135 -0.69 10.09 3.66
CA GLY A 135 -1.26 9.57 4.91
C GLY A 135 -2.70 9.11 4.75
N THR A 136 -3.51 9.86 4.04
CA THR A 136 -4.91 9.53 3.74
C THR A 136 -5.02 8.29 2.85
N ILE A 137 -4.19 8.23 1.79
CA ILE A 137 -4.13 7.10 0.87
C ILE A 137 -3.71 5.82 1.61
N PHE A 138 -2.67 5.87 2.42
CA PHE A 138 -2.17 4.72 3.17
C PHE A 138 -3.17 4.21 4.19
N LYS A 139 -3.91 5.11 4.86
CA LYS A 139 -4.97 4.72 5.79
C LYS A 139 -6.06 3.90 5.09
N GLY A 140 -6.37 4.20 3.82
CA GLY A 140 -7.29 3.43 2.99
C GLY A 140 -6.70 2.12 2.43
N GLY A 141 -5.42 1.83 2.67
CA GLY A 141 -4.75 0.60 2.22
C GLY A 141 -4.20 0.67 0.80
N SER A 142 -4.16 1.85 0.18
CA SER A 142 -3.61 2.06 -1.16
C SER A 142 -2.17 2.56 -1.11
N GLY A 143 -1.51 2.54 -2.24
CA GLY A 143 -0.16 3.05 -2.44
C GLY A 143 -0.14 4.41 -3.14
N SER A 144 0.98 5.12 -3.02
CA SER A 144 1.24 6.39 -3.71
C SER A 144 2.46 6.32 -4.61
N GLY A 145 2.48 7.16 -5.64
CA GLY A 145 3.65 7.44 -6.46
C GLY A 145 3.81 8.95 -6.65
N VAL A 146 5.02 9.47 -6.50
CA VAL A 146 5.33 10.88 -6.66
C VAL A 146 6.67 11.09 -7.35
N ASN A 147 6.74 12.07 -8.26
CA ASN A 147 7.99 12.54 -8.83
C ASN A 147 8.43 13.82 -8.09
N LEU A 148 9.62 13.79 -7.50
CA LEU A 148 10.15 14.89 -6.71
C LEU A 148 11.05 15.86 -7.52
N SER A 149 11.16 15.69 -8.83
CA SER A 149 12.08 16.46 -9.68
C SER A 149 11.71 17.93 -9.77
N ALA A 150 10.48 18.32 -9.44
CA ALA A 150 10.08 19.72 -9.34
C ALA A 150 10.72 20.45 -8.13
N ILE A 151 11.09 19.71 -7.08
CA ILE A 151 11.71 20.28 -5.89
C ILE A 151 13.15 20.68 -6.21
N ARG A 152 13.54 21.91 -5.89
CA ARG A 152 14.90 22.42 -6.10
C ARG A 152 15.97 21.57 -5.41
N SER A 153 17.15 21.58 -6.00
CA SER A 153 18.31 20.85 -5.50
C SER A 153 18.77 21.35 -4.12
N SER A 154 19.28 20.43 -3.30
CA SER A 154 19.96 20.74 -2.04
C SER A 154 21.23 21.59 -2.22
N ARG A 155 21.74 21.73 -3.46
CA ARG A 155 22.90 22.54 -3.80
C ARG A 155 22.56 24.01 -4.07
N GLU A 156 21.28 24.35 -4.15
CA GLU A 156 20.83 25.71 -4.41
C GLU A 156 20.94 26.59 -3.17
N VAL A 157 21.40 27.84 -3.39
CA VAL A 157 21.49 28.86 -2.34
C VAL A 157 20.17 29.62 -2.27
N LEU A 158 19.59 29.72 -1.08
CA LEU A 158 18.36 30.45 -0.83
C LEU A 158 18.59 31.97 -0.82
N ARG A 159 17.58 32.76 -1.24
CA ARG A 159 17.65 34.23 -1.27
C ARG A 159 17.97 34.84 0.11
N GLY A 160 17.56 34.21 1.21
CA GLY A 160 17.85 34.63 2.58
C GLY A 160 19.18 34.12 3.13
N GLY A 161 20.02 33.48 2.32
CA GLY A 161 21.23 32.78 2.73
C GLY A 161 20.93 31.33 3.20
N GLY A 162 21.96 30.48 3.20
CA GLY A 162 21.82 29.04 3.46
C GLY A 162 21.49 28.24 2.21
N GLN A 163 21.41 26.91 2.38
CA GLN A 163 21.17 25.97 1.28
C GLN A 163 19.74 25.41 1.37
N ALA A 164 19.17 25.03 0.22
CA ALA A 164 17.91 24.34 0.13
C ALA A 164 18.01 22.92 0.74
N SER A 165 16.89 22.38 1.18
CA SER A 165 16.83 21.02 1.77
C SER A 165 16.96 19.91 0.73
N GLY A 166 16.44 20.14 -0.47
CA GLY A 166 16.44 19.19 -1.57
C GLY A 166 15.42 18.03 -1.41
N PRO A 167 15.15 17.31 -2.51
CA PRO A 167 14.12 16.26 -2.53
C PRO A 167 14.41 15.10 -1.59
N VAL A 168 15.68 14.68 -1.43
CA VAL A 168 16.06 13.55 -0.58
C VAL A 168 15.78 13.83 0.90
N SER A 169 15.93 15.08 1.34
CA SER A 169 15.62 15.51 2.70
C SER A 169 14.11 15.44 2.97
N PHE A 170 13.29 15.97 2.06
CA PHE A 170 11.84 15.91 2.19
C PHE A 170 11.30 14.48 2.08
N MET A 171 11.90 13.65 1.22
CA MET A 171 11.57 12.22 1.12
C MET A 171 11.76 11.50 2.47
N ARG A 172 12.75 11.88 3.26
CA ARG A 172 12.96 11.31 4.61
C ARG A 172 11.79 11.58 5.55
N GLY A 173 11.25 12.80 5.53
CA GLY A 173 10.06 13.16 6.32
C GLY A 173 8.82 12.37 5.90
N ALA A 174 8.59 12.27 4.59
CA ALA A 174 7.50 11.47 4.03
C ALA A 174 7.64 9.96 4.35
N ASP A 175 8.85 9.42 4.35
CA ASP A 175 9.12 8.02 4.69
C ASP A 175 8.83 7.72 6.16
N ALA A 176 9.26 8.62 7.06
CA ALA A 176 8.97 8.51 8.48
C ALA A 176 7.46 8.57 8.77
N SER A 177 6.74 9.50 8.14
CA SER A 177 5.28 9.58 8.21
C SER A 177 4.62 8.29 7.74
N ALA A 178 5.03 7.76 6.59
CA ALA A 178 4.51 6.51 6.03
C ALA A 178 4.70 5.32 6.98
N GLY A 179 5.84 5.24 7.65
CA GLY A 179 6.16 4.18 8.62
C GLY A 179 5.23 4.15 9.84
N THR A 180 4.60 5.26 10.19
CA THR A 180 3.69 5.36 11.33
C THR A 180 2.25 4.95 11.03
N ILE A 181 1.88 4.88 9.75
CA ILE A 181 0.48 4.67 9.33
C ILE A 181 0.22 3.19 9.06
N LYS A 182 -0.70 2.62 9.82
CA LYS A 182 -1.20 1.25 9.64
C LYS A 182 -2.55 1.31 8.93
N SER A 183 -2.66 0.66 7.77
CA SER A 183 -3.89 0.65 6.97
C SER A 183 -4.98 -0.18 7.66
N GLY A 184 -6.13 0.45 7.95
CA GLY A 184 -7.37 -0.23 8.39
C GLY A 184 -7.23 -1.24 9.53
N GLY A 185 -6.26 -1.06 10.44
CA GLY A 185 -6.00 -2.01 11.54
C GLY A 185 -5.35 -3.32 11.09
N LYS A 186 -4.99 -3.47 9.83
CA LYS A 186 -4.29 -4.64 9.28
C LYS A 186 -2.83 -4.34 8.95
N THR A 187 -2.02 -5.37 8.89
CA THR A 187 -0.55 -5.34 8.78
C THR A 187 0.00 -4.92 7.41
N ARG A 188 -0.78 -4.22 6.57
CA ARG A 188 -0.24 -3.71 5.31
C ARG A 188 0.54 -2.44 5.59
N ARG A 189 1.84 -2.47 5.31
CA ARG A 189 2.68 -1.27 5.33
C ARG A 189 2.31 -0.33 4.20
N ALA A 190 2.59 0.95 4.38
CA ALA A 190 2.53 1.95 3.32
C ALA A 190 3.37 1.47 2.13
N ALA A 191 2.80 1.55 0.93
CA ALA A 191 3.49 1.22 -0.31
C ALA A 191 3.64 2.50 -1.11
N LYS A 192 4.88 2.98 -1.26
CA LYS A 192 5.14 4.20 -2.02
C LYS A 192 6.26 4.03 -3.02
N MET A 193 6.12 4.72 -4.16
CA MET A 193 7.14 4.90 -5.16
C MET A 193 7.58 6.36 -5.16
N VAL A 194 8.86 6.60 -5.08
CA VAL A 194 9.45 7.93 -5.24
C VAL A 194 10.31 7.95 -6.49
N ILE A 195 10.11 8.96 -7.32
CA ILE A 195 10.80 9.10 -8.60
C ILE A 195 11.64 10.37 -8.56
N LEU A 196 12.83 10.31 -9.16
CA LEU A 196 13.66 11.46 -9.46
C LEU A 196 14.21 11.34 -10.88
N ASP A 197 14.24 12.44 -11.61
CA ASP A 197 14.76 12.46 -12.97
C ASP A 197 16.30 12.34 -12.97
N ALA A 198 16.83 11.69 -13.98
CA ALA A 198 18.28 11.44 -14.09
C ALA A 198 19.13 12.70 -14.21
N ASP A 199 18.55 13.80 -14.70
CA ASP A 199 19.19 15.11 -14.86
C ASP A 199 19.09 16.00 -13.60
N HIS A 200 18.34 15.56 -12.58
CA HIS A 200 18.23 16.31 -11.33
C HIS A 200 19.59 16.32 -10.59
N PRO A 201 20.06 17.48 -10.09
CA PRO A 201 21.39 17.58 -9.46
C PRO A 201 21.60 16.67 -8.24
N ASP A 202 20.52 16.29 -7.54
CA ASP A 202 20.57 15.43 -6.36
C ASP A 202 20.38 13.92 -6.68
N VAL A 203 20.36 13.53 -7.96
CA VAL A 203 20.11 12.14 -8.36
C VAL A 203 21.13 11.15 -7.77
N GLY A 204 22.39 11.56 -7.65
CA GLY A 204 23.41 10.72 -7.02
C GLY A 204 23.10 10.42 -5.54
N ASP A 205 22.67 11.42 -4.78
CA ASP A 205 22.27 11.23 -3.38
C ASP A 205 20.99 10.39 -3.25
N PHE A 206 20.05 10.57 -4.16
CA PHE A 206 18.83 9.78 -4.24
C PHE A 206 19.12 8.30 -4.52
N ILE A 207 20.01 7.98 -5.44
CA ILE A 207 20.39 6.59 -5.75
C ILE A 207 21.05 5.92 -4.54
N TRP A 208 21.95 6.62 -3.86
CA TRP A 208 22.75 6.04 -2.79
C TRP A 208 22.12 6.12 -1.40
N CYS A 209 21.01 6.84 -1.21
CA CYS A 209 20.43 7.07 0.13
C CYS A 209 20.12 5.75 0.85
N LYS A 210 19.49 4.77 0.19
CA LYS A 210 19.17 3.47 0.77
C LYS A 210 20.42 2.62 1.06
N ALA A 211 21.37 2.60 0.14
CA ALA A 211 22.62 1.86 0.33
C ALA A 211 23.44 2.39 1.53
N ARG A 212 23.36 3.70 1.79
CA ARG A 212 23.98 4.30 2.99
C ARG A 212 23.31 3.81 4.28
N GLU A 213 21.97 3.72 4.27
CA GLU A 213 21.20 3.19 5.42
C GLU A 213 21.47 1.69 5.64
N GLU A 214 21.59 0.89 4.59
CA GLU A 214 21.97 -0.52 4.70
C GLU A 214 23.33 -0.75 5.40
N ARG A 215 24.29 0.15 5.17
CA ARG A 215 25.57 0.09 5.92
C ARG A 215 25.36 0.39 7.41
N LYS A 216 24.48 1.34 7.73
CA LYS A 216 24.11 1.66 9.11
C LYS A 216 23.43 0.48 9.80
N VAL A 217 22.51 -0.22 9.11
CA VAL A 217 21.86 -1.44 9.61
C VAL A 217 22.90 -2.46 10.08
N ARG A 218 23.92 -2.74 9.28
CA ARG A 218 24.97 -3.71 9.63
C ARG A 218 25.69 -3.32 10.93
N VAL A 219 26.12 -2.08 11.04
CA VAL A 219 26.81 -1.59 12.22
C VAL A 219 25.93 -1.64 13.48
N LEU A 220 24.66 -1.25 13.36
CA LEU A 220 23.71 -1.32 14.47
C LEU A 220 23.42 -2.75 14.90
N ALA A 221 23.25 -3.68 13.93
CA ALA A 221 23.05 -5.10 14.23
C ALA A 221 24.27 -5.70 14.96
N GLU A 222 25.51 -5.37 14.53
CA GLU A 222 26.74 -5.79 15.20
C GLU A 222 26.85 -5.22 16.62
N ALA A 223 26.27 -4.03 16.86
CA ALA A 223 26.20 -3.42 18.19
C ALA A 223 25.04 -3.94 19.06
N GLY A 224 24.23 -4.88 18.56
CA GLY A 224 23.16 -5.55 19.30
C GLY A 224 21.80 -4.89 19.23
N PHE A 225 21.60 -3.90 18.35
CA PHE A 225 20.28 -3.30 18.11
C PHE A 225 19.41 -4.23 17.25
N ASP A 226 18.11 -4.29 17.55
CA ASP A 226 17.12 -5.03 16.77
C ASP A 226 16.62 -4.20 15.57
N VAL A 227 17.43 -4.15 14.53
CA VAL A 227 17.14 -3.43 13.28
C VAL A 227 16.50 -4.32 12.19
N GLY A 228 16.03 -5.51 12.55
CA GLY A 228 15.26 -6.37 11.68
C GLY A 228 13.99 -5.68 11.16
N PHE A 229 13.34 -6.27 10.16
CA PHE A 229 12.21 -5.65 9.46
C PHE A 229 11.05 -5.20 10.38
N ASP A 230 10.78 -5.93 11.47
CA ASP A 230 9.81 -5.63 12.53
C ASP A 230 10.49 -5.40 13.88
N GLY A 231 11.81 -5.18 13.90
CA GLY A 231 12.59 -4.98 15.09
C GLY A 231 12.28 -3.66 15.80
N ALA A 232 12.52 -3.63 17.10
CA ALA A 232 12.24 -2.47 17.94
C ALA A 232 12.98 -1.20 17.48
N ASP A 233 14.19 -1.35 16.92
CA ASP A 233 15.04 -0.25 16.47
C ASP A 233 14.93 0.05 14.97
N SER A 234 14.05 -0.66 14.24
CA SER A 234 13.87 -0.51 12.79
C SER A 234 13.46 0.91 12.37
N HIS A 235 12.79 1.66 13.24
CA HIS A 235 12.39 3.05 13.01
C HIS A 235 13.56 4.02 12.86
N SER A 236 14.76 3.65 13.31
CA SER A 236 15.99 4.45 13.14
C SER A 236 16.57 4.39 11.73
N ILE A 237 16.09 3.45 10.92
CA ILE A 237 16.53 3.24 9.53
C ILE A 237 15.60 4.00 8.58
N MET A 238 16.17 4.91 7.79
CA MET A 238 15.42 5.78 6.88
C MET A 238 15.16 5.11 5.53
N TYR A 239 14.19 5.64 4.77
CA TYR A 239 13.86 5.25 3.39
C TYR A 239 13.41 3.79 3.23
N GLN A 240 12.88 3.15 4.27
CA GLN A 240 12.48 1.74 4.23
C GLN A 240 11.07 1.52 3.64
N ASN A 241 10.23 2.55 3.61
CA ASN A 241 8.84 2.47 3.16
C ASN A 241 8.67 2.85 1.68
N ALA A 242 9.71 3.34 1.03
CA ALA A 242 9.69 3.80 -0.35
C ALA A 242 10.49 2.90 -1.28
N ASN A 243 9.97 2.67 -2.49
CA ASN A 243 10.75 2.21 -3.62
C ASN A 243 11.26 3.43 -4.40
N ASN A 244 12.53 3.45 -4.75
CA ASN A 244 13.16 4.53 -5.49
C ASN A 244 13.27 4.16 -6.97
N SER A 245 12.88 5.07 -7.86
CA SER A 245 13.04 4.92 -9.30
C SER A 245 13.70 6.18 -9.89
N VAL A 246 14.60 5.99 -10.83
CA VAL A 246 15.16 7.07 -11.63
C VAL A 246 14.46 7.09 -12.99
N ARG A 247 13.87 8.25 -13.35
CA ARG A 247 13.28 8.43 -14.67
C ARG A 247 14.38 8.88 -15.63
N VAL A 248 14.53 8.14 -16.72
CA VAL A 248 15.50 8.42 -17.77
C VAL A 248 14.80 8.83 -19.06
N THR A 249 15.45 9.66 -19.87
CA THR A 249 14.98 10.06 -21.20
C THR A 249 15.50 9.12 -22.28
N ASP A 250 14.90 9.17 -23.47
CA ASP A 250 15.43 8.45 -24.63
C ASP A 250 16.84 8.90 -25.01
N GLU A 251 17.15 10.17 -24.78
CA GLU A 251 18.50 10.72 -25.01
C GLU A 251 19.53 10.12 -24.05
N PHE A 252 19.16 9.97 -22.77
CA PHE A 252 20.00 9.29 -21.77
C PHE A 252 20.31 7.84 -22.15
N MET A 253 19.36 7.17 -22.81
CA MET A 253 19.48 5.74 -23.17
C MET A 253 20.26 5.50 -24.46
N ARG A 254 20.61 6.54 -25.24
CA ARG A 254 21.38 6.47 -26.50
C ARG A 254 22.86 6.73 -26.29
#